data_4833393a7a24edc9ab65e79eb953440a
#
_entry.id   4833393a7a24edc9ab65e79eb953440a
#
_cell.length_a   1.000
_cell.length_b   1.000
_cell.length_c   1.000
_cell.angle_alpha   90.00
_cell.angle_beta   90.00
_cell.angle_gamma   90.00
#
_symmetry.space_group_name_H-M   'P 1'
#
loop_
_entity.id
_entity.type
_entity.pdbx_description
1 polymer ?
#
loop_
_entity_poly.entity_id
_entity_poly.type
_entity_poly.pdbx_seq_one_letter_code
_entity_poly.pdbx_strand_id
1 'polypeptide(L)' 'MAKKGRFFKKELEKTLMTTTELWIDRETGVNYLHYLDATLTHGGLTVFFGKDGKPVITPPEELAKLEQE' A
#
# COMPACT_ATOMS: atom_id res chain seq x y z
N MET A 1 23.60 -4.05 -6.49
CA MET A 1 22.33 -4.64 -6.14
C MET A 1 21.34 -3.57 -5.73
N ALA A 2 20.17 -3.55 -6.34
CA ALA A 2 19.18 -2.53 -6.02
C ALA A 2 18.63 -2.73 -4.61
N LYS A 3 18.49 -1.65 -3.87
CA LYS A 3 17.94 -1.68 -2.53
C LYS A 3 16.42 -1.61 -2.63
N LYS A 4 15.72 -2.43 -1.89
CA LYS A 4 14.26 -2.36 -1.82
C LYS A 4 13.86 -1.07 -1.13
N GLY A 5 12.82 -0.42 -1.63
CA GLY A 5 12.29 0.75 -0.98
C GLY A 5 11.64 0.39 0.36
N ARG A 6 11.30 1.41 1.13
CA ARG A 6 10.65 1.21 2.41
C ARG A 6 9.24 0.63 2.26
N PHE A 7 8.54 0.94 1.17
CA PHE A 7 7.16 0.51 0.99
C PHE A 7 7.05 -0.58 -0.06
N PHE A 8 6.30 -1.63 0.29
CA PHE A 8 5.79 -2.60 -0.67
C PHE A 8 4.51 -2.02 -1.27
N LYS A 9 4.38 -2.01 -2.58
CA LYS A 9 3.24 -1.42 -3.27
C LYS A 9 2.51 -2.47 -4.09
N LYS A 10 1.19 -2.50 -3.96
CA LYS A 10 0.36 -3.42 -4.73
C LYS A 10 -0.83 -2.66 -5.29
N GLU A 11 -1.06 -2.77 -6.60
CA GLU A 11 -2.22 -2.14 -7.22
C GLU A 11 -3.47 -2.91 -6.83
N LEU A 12 -4.45 -2.23 -6.24
CA LEU A 12 -5.71 -2.83 -5.87
C LEU A 12 -6.76 -2.66 -6.95
N GLU A 13 -6.83 -1.47 -7.52
CA GLU A 13 -7.83 -1.15 -8.52
C GLU A 13 -7.30 -0.09 -9.45
N LYS A 14 -7.57 -0.26 -10.74
CA LYS A 14 -7.22 0.73 -11.73
C LYS A 14 -8.38 0.93 -12.68
N THR A 15 -8.80 2.17 -12.83
CA THR A 15 -9.81 2.56 -13.80
C THR A 15 -9.18 3.50 -14.81
N LEU A 16 -9.96 3.97 -15.79
CA LEU A 16 -9.47 4.98 -16.72
C LEU A 16 -9.05 6.27 -16.03
N MET A 17 -9.69 6.56 -14.89
CA MET A 17 -9.51 7.87 -14.23
C MET A 17 -8.75 7.79 -12.92
N THR A 18 -8.63 6.61 -12.33
CA THR A 18 -8.04 6.50 -10.99
C THR A 18 -7.20 5.23 -10.83
N THR A 19 -6.26 5.31 -9.91
CA THR A 19 -5.48 4.13 -9.48
C THR A 19 -5.47 4.11 -7.97
N THR A 20 -5.81 2.96 -7.39
CA THR A 20 -5.75 2.75 -5.94
C THR A 20 -4.72 1.68 -5.65
N GLU A 21 -3.78 1.99 -4.76
CA GLU A 21 -2.71 1.08 -4.41
C GLU A 21 -2.69 0.83 -2.92
N LEU A 22 -2.28 -0.36 -2.53
CA LEU A 22 -1.98 -0.69 -1.15
C LEU A 22 -0.48 -0.54 -0.94
N TRP A 23 -0.09 0.26 0.02
CA TRP A 23 1.30 0.44 0.40
C TRP A 23 1.49 -0.15 1.79
N ILE A 24 2.51 -0.98 1.95
CA ILE A 24 2.85 -1.58 3.24
C ILE A 24 4.24 -1.14 3.63
N ASP A 25 4.35 -0.53 4.81
CA ASP A 25 5.65 -0.12 5.34
C ASP A 25 6.43 -1.38 5.75
N ARG A 26 7.55 -1.63 5.11
CA ARG A 26 8.36 -2.81 5.40
C ARG A 26 8.98 -2.79 6.80
N GLU A 27 9.09 -1.62 7.40
CA GLU A 27 9.67 -1.51 8.74
C GLU A 27 8.66 -1.71 9.86
N THR A 28 7.43 -1.24 9.66
CA THR A 28 6.41 -1.31 10.71
C THR A 28 5.27 -2.25 10.40
N GLY A 29 5.07 -2.60 9.13
CA GLY A 29 3.95 -3.42 8.70
C GLY A 29 2.65 -2.64 8.56
N VAL A 30 2.66 -1.34 8.81
CA VAL A 30 1.46 -0.52 8.70
C VAL A 30 1.03 -0.42 7.24
N ASN A 31 -0.26 -0.61 7.00
CA ASN A 31 -0.85 -0.53 5.67
C ASN A 31 -1.41 0.86 5.41
N TYR A 32 -1.23 1.33 4.18
CA TYR A 32 -1.74 2.62 3.72
C TYR A 32 -2.47 2.43 2.40
N LEU A 33 -3.47 3.26 2.17
CA LEU A 33 -4.10 3.34 0.86
C LEU A 33 -3.60 4.58 0.15
N HIS A 34 -3.12 4.40 -1.07
CA HIS A 34 -2.68 5.48 -1.94
C HIS A 34 -3.64 5.60 -3.11
N TYR A 35 -4.16 6.80 -3.30
CA TYR A 35 -5.10 7.11 -4.38
C TYR A 35 -4.48 8.13 -5.30
N LEU A 36 -4.59 7.90 -6.60
CA LEU A 36 -4.05 8.80 -7.60
C LEU A 36 -5.03 8.91 -8.76
N ASP A 37 -5.35 10.14 -9.17
CA ASP A 37 -6.22 10.32 -10.32
C ASP A 37 -5.41 10.37 -11.62
N ALA A 38 -6.12 10.29 -12.77
CA ALA A 38 -5.49 10.19 -14.07
C ALA A 38 -4.71 11.44 -14.48
N THR A 39 -5.01 12.58 -13.86
CA THR A 39 -4.29 13.82 -14.16
C THR A 39 -2.98 13.92 -13.43
N LEU A 40 -2.75 13.04 -12.47
CA LEU A 40 -1.57 13.04 -11.60
C LEU A 40 -1.43 14.31 -10.76
N THR A 41 -2.51 15.10 -10.68
CA THR A 41 -2.50 16.33 -9.92
C THR A 41 -3.14 16.18 -8.55
N HIS A 42 -3.93 15.11 -8.35
CA HIS A 42 -4.60 14.85 -7.09
C HIS A 42 -4.31 13.44 -6.65
N GLY A 43 -3.87 13.32 -5.44
CA GLY A 43 -3.60 12.02 -4.84
C GLY A 43 -3.53 12.17 -3.35
N GLY A 44 -3.58 11.06 -2.66
CA GLY A 44 -3.51 11.05 -1.21
C GLY A 44 -3.06 9.73 -0.68
N LEU A 45 -2.48 9.77 0.51
CA LEU A 45 -2.05 8.59 1.22
C LEU A 45 -2.69 8.63 2.60
N THR A 46 -3.41 7.56 2.95
CA THR A 46 -4.06 7.49 4.26
C THR A 46 -3.82 6.12 4.88
N VAL A 47 -3.80 6.07 6.20
CA VAL A 47 -3.66 4.81 6.91
C VAL A 47 -4.92 3.97 6.67
N PHE A 48 -4.70 2.68 6.40
CA PHE A 48 -5.79 1.75 6.19
C PHE A 48 -6.24 1.20 7.55
N PHE A 49 -7.46 1.52 7.94
CA PHE A 49 -8.02 1.08 9.21
C PHE A 49 -8.87 -0.18 9.04
N GLY A 50 -8.73 -1.10 9.99
CA GLY A 50 -9.57 -2.29 10.02
C GLY A 50 -10.93 -2.02 10.66
N LYS A 51 -11.73 -3.08 10.80
CA LYS A 51 -13.07 -2.97 11.36
C LYS A 51 -13.07 -2.48 12.82
N ASP A 52 -11.98 -2.73 13.52
CA ASP A 52 -11.85 -2.32 14.92
C ASP A 52 -11.38 -0.87 15.07
N GLY A 53 -11.21 -0.15 13.97
CA GLY A 53 -10.74 1.22 13.99
C GLY A 53 -9.25 1.38 14.21
N LYS A 54 -8.51 0.29 14.19
CA LYS A 54 -7.05 0.30 14.33
C LYS A 54 -6.38 0.11 12.98
N PRO A 55 -5.16 0.63 12.81
CA PRO A 55 -4.44 0.43 11.55
C PRO A 55 -4.24 -1.06 11.26
N VAL A 56 -4.38 -1.44 10.00
CA VAL A 56 -4.09 -2.81 9.58
C VAL A 56 -2.59 -2.99 9.55
N ILE A 57 -2.11 -4.03 10.23
CA ILE A 57 -0.68 -4.34 10.31
C ILE A 57 -0.44 -5.69 9.63
N THR A 58 0.51 -5.72 8.71
CA THR A 58 0.91 -6.96 8.02
C THR A 58 2.12 -7.55 8.72
N PRO A 59 2.02 -8.76 9.28
CA PRO A 59 3.18 -9.41 9.91
C PRO A 59 4.31 -9.64 8.90
N PRO A 60 5.57 -9.66 9.36
CA PRO A 60 6.70 -9.85 8.45
C PRO A 60 6.61 -11.11 7.59
N GLU A 61 6.11 -12.21 8.14
CA GLU A 61 5.98 -13.46 7.39
C GLU A 61 4.94 -13.35 6.27
N GLU A 62 3.88 -12.59 6.47
CA GLU A 62 2.89 -12.39 5.43
C GLU A 62 3.41 -11.44 4.36
N LEU A 63 4.14 -10.42 4.76
CA LEU A 63 4.76 -9.49 3.82
C LEU A 63 5.74 -10.24 2.92
N ALA A 64 6.53 -11.14 3.49
CA ALA A 64 7.47 -11.95 2.72
C ALA A 64 6.74 -12.78 1.66
N LYS A 65 5.57 -13.34 2.00
CA LYS A 65 4.77 -14.11 1.04
C LYS A 65 4.27 -13.23 -0.10
N LEU A 66 3.83 -12.03 0.21
CA LEU A 66 3.36 -11.10 -0.81
C LEU A 66 4.48 -10.72 -1.78
N GLU A 67 5.68 -10.56 -1.27
CA GLU A 67 6.82 -10.19 -2.09
C GLU A 67 7.33 -11.33 -2.97
N GLN A 68 6.90 -12.56 -2.70
CA GLN A 68 7.27 -13.73 -3.50
C GLN A 68 6.30 -13.99 -4.67
N GLU A 69 5.16 -13.32 -4.70
CA GLU A 69 4.15 -13.51 -5.74
C GLU A 69 4.56 -12.94 -7.10
#